data_d6d72bf04a01494b00d9e948ae994e7d
#
_entry.id   d6d72bf04a01494b00d9e948ae994e7d
#
_cell.length_a   1.000
_cell.length_b   1.000
_cell.length_c   1.000
_cell.angle_alpha   90.00
_cell.angle_beta   90.00
_cell.angle_gamma   90.00
#
_symmetry.space_group_name_H-M   'P 1'
#
loop_
_entity.id
_entity.type
_entity.pdbx_description
1 polymer ?
#
loop_
_entity_poly.entity_id
_entity_poly.type
_entity_poly.pdbx_seq_one_letter_code
_entity_poly.pdbx_strand_id
1 'polypeptide(L)'
;MNCMNCGAFLVDKDLDYCPKCGCNVLIQKKVDYLSRQYYNRGLEKASVRDLSGAIDCLKQSLIYNKHNIQARNLLGLVYFETGEVVAALSEWVISKNLQPSRNLASEYINKLQANSNKLEAINETIRKYNDALNLCREGHEDMAAIRLKKILIQLSLIHISEPTRLQLIS
;
A
#
# COMPACT_ATOMS: atom_id res chain seq x y z
N MET A 1 -15.67 -8.62 -18.38
CA MET A 1 -14.75 -7.58 -17.84
C MET A 1 -15.33 -6.20 -18.16
N ASN A 2 -14.92 -5.15 -17.42
CA ASN A 2 -15.39 -3.79 -17.74
C ASN A 2 -14.37 -3.07 -18.61
N CYS A 3 -14.85 -2.28 -19.55
CA CYS A 3 -14.00 -1.41 -20.37
C CYS A 3 -13.37 -0.33 -19.51
N MET A 4 -12.06 -0.14 -19.58
CA MET A 4 -11.34 0.88 -18.80
C MET A 4 -11.71 2.31 -19.18
N ASN A 5 -12.17 2.53 -20.41
CA ASN A 5 -12.49 3.87 -20.90
C ASN A 5 -13.92 4.30 -20.54
N CYS A 6 -14.93 3.44 -20.79
CA CYS A 6 -16.34 3.83 -20.63
C CYS A 6 -17.09 3.03 -19.55
N GLY A 7 -16.45 2.10 -18.86
CA GLY A 7 -17.05 1.27 -17.82
C GLY A 7 -18.06 0.21 -18.32
N ALA A 8 -18.33 0.12 -19.62
CA ALA A 8 -19.28 -0.84 -20.17
C ALA A 8 -18.85 -2.27 -19.88
N PHE A 9 -19.81 -3.12 -19.50
CA PHE A 9 -19.55 -4.54 -19.29
C PHE A 9 -19.37 -5.25 -20.64
N LEU A 10 -18.21 -5.88 -20.82
CA LEU A 10 -17.87 -6.64 -22.02
C LEU A 10 -18.22 -8.10 -21.78
N VAL A 11 -19.28 -8.59 -22.43
CA VAL A 11 -19.81 -9.94 -22.29
C VAL A 11 -18.88 -10.94 -22.98
N ASP A 12 -18.45 -10.62 -24.19
CA ASP A 12 -17.58 -11.46 -24.98
C ASP A 12 -16.11 -11.23 -24.60
N LYS A 13 -15.40 -12.35 -24.41
CA LYS A 13 -13.98 -12.32 -24.03
C LYS A 13 -13.05 -12.13 -25.23
N ASP A 14 -13.55 -12.36 -26.45
CA ASP A 14 -12.75 -12.32 -27.67
C ASP A 14 -12.84 -10.99 -28.43
N LEU A 15 -13.51 -9.99 -27.83
CA LEU A 15 -13.61 -8.67 -28.44
C LEU A 15 -12.23 -7.99 -28.51
N ASP A 16 -11.94 -7.45 -29.69
CA ASP A 16 -10.74 -6.62 -29.92
C ASP A 16 -10.98 -5.16 -29.56
N TYR A 17 -12.22 -4.70 -29.74
CA TYR A 17 -12.63 -3.32 -29.47
C TYR A 17 -13.91 -3.27 -28.64
N CYS A 18 -14.03 -2.26 -27.79
CA CYS A 18 -15.24 -2.02 -27.02
C CYS A 18 -16.39 -1.56 -27.94
N PRO A 19 -17.55 -2.25 -27.98
CA PRO A 19 -18.66 -1.88 -28.86
C PRO A 19 -19.28 -0.53 -28.51
N LYS A 20 -19.08 -0.03 -27.29
CA LYS A 20 -19.65 1.25 -26.81
C LYS A 20 -18.77 2.46 -27.13
N CYS A 21 -17.47 2.34 -27.04
CA CYS A 21 -16.55 3.48 -27.13
C CYS A 21 -15.38 3.28 -28.11
N GLY A 22 -15.28 2.15 -28.78
CA GLY A 22 -14.20 1.84 -29.74
C GLY A 22 -12.81 1.65 -29.10
N CYS A 23 -12.67 1.64 -27.78
CA CYS A 23 -11.39 1.44 -27.12
C CYS A 23 -10.85 0.03 -27.42
N ASN A 24 -9.53 -0.08 -27.66
CA ASN A 24 -8.87 -1.35 -27.93
C ASN A 24 -8.81 -2.23 -26.67
N VAL A 25 -9.53 -3.34 -26.68
CA VAL A 25 -9.64 -4.29 -25.56
C VAL A 25 -8.42 -5.19 -25.46
N LEU A 26 -7.72 -5.46 -26.57
CA LEU A 26 -6.49 -6.26 -26.54
C LEU A 26 -5.38 -5.56 -25.73
N ILE A 27 -5.23 -4.26 -25.92
CA ILE A 27 -4.28 -3.46 -25.12
C ILE A 27 -4.67 -3.52 -23.65
N GLN A 28 -5.95 -3.37 -23.33
CA GLN A 28 -6.43 -3.49 -21.94
C GLN A 28 -6.11 -4.86 -21.34
N LYS A 29 -6.38 -5.95 -22.07
CA LYS A 29 -6.05 -7.32 -21.62
C LYS A 29 -4.55 -7.48 -21.35
N LYS A 30 -3.70 -6.94 -22.24
CA LYS A 30 -2.25 -7.00 -22.09
C LYS A 30 -1.76 -6.21 -20.87
N VAL A 31 -2.31 -5.03 -20.64
CA VAL A 31 -2.00 -4.17 -19.48
C VAL A 31 -2.44 -4.86 -18.18
N ASP A 32 -3.65 -5.44 -18.14
CA ASP A 32 -4.13 -6.22 -17.00
C ASP A 32 -3.26 -7.45 -16.72
N TYR A 33 -2.83 -8.15 -17.77
CA TYR A 33 -1.92 -9.28 -17.66
C TYR A 33 -0.58 -8.85 -17.02
N LEU A 34 0.02 -7.76 -17.49
CA LEU A 34 1.27 -7.24 -16.94
C LEU A 34 1.10 -6.82 -15.47
N SER A 35 0.00 -6.14 -15.14
CA SER A 35 -0.32 -5.78 -13.76
C SER A 35 -0.36 -7.01 -12.85
N ARG A 36 -1.02 -8.09 -13.28
CA ARG A 36 -1.08 -9.34 -12.52
C ARG A 36 0.27 -10.02 -12.38
N GLN A 37 1.09 -10.00 -13.42
CA GLN A 37 2.46 -10.54 -13.38
C GLN A 37 3.30 -9.84 -12.31
N TYR A 38 3.28 -8.49 -12.30
CA TYR A 38 3.98 -7.72 -11.29
C TYR A 38 3.40 -7.91 -9.89
N TYR A 39 2.08 -8.04 -9.76
CA TYR A 39 1.44 -8.40 -8.48
C TYR A 39 1.95 -9.74 -7.96
N ASN A 40 1.97 -10.79 -8.79
CA ASN A 40 2.45 -12.11 -8.37
C ASN A 40 3.91 -12.07 -7.93
N ARG A 41 4.77 -11.38 -8.68
CA ARG A 41 6.17 -11.17 -8.27
C ARG A 41 6.28 -10.42 -6.94
N GLY A 42 5.44 -9.40 -6.73
CA GLY A 42 5.38 -8.69 -5.45
C GLY A 42 4.95 -9.59 -4.30
N LEU A 43 3.99 -10.48 -4.54
CA LEU A 43 3.53 -11.46 -3.56
C LEU A 43 4.64 -12.47 -3.20
N GLU A 44 5.34 -13.01 -4.21
CA GLU A 44 6.48 -13.91 -4.01
C GLU A 44 7.58 -13.24 -3.16
N LYS A 45 7.94 -11.99 -3.50
CA LYS A 45 8.94 -11.23 -2.73
C LYS A 45 8.49 -10.95 -1.29
N ALA A 46 7.23 -10.58 -1.09
CA ALA A 46 6.67 -10.38 0.24
C ALA A 46 6.69 -11.67 1.07
N SER A 47 6.45 -12.84 0.45
CA SER A 47 6.46 -14.14 1.14
C SER A 47 7.84 -14.53 1.65
N VAL A 48 8.91 -14.13 0.95
CA VAL A 48 10.32 -14.35 1.38
C VAL A 48 10.89 -13.16 2.16
N ARG A 49 10.04 -12.21 2.58
CA ARG A 49 10.41 -10.99 3.31
C ARG A 49 11.35 -10.02 2.57
N ASP A 50 11.43 -10.09 1.25
CA ASP A 50 12.02 -9.02 0.43
C ASP A 50 10.99 -7.89 0.28
N LEU A 51 10.80 -7.11 1.37
CA LEU A 51 9.76 -6.08 1.42
C LEU A 51 10.03 -4.93 0.46
N SER A 52 11.27 -4.51 0.29
CA SER A 52 11.64 -3.46 -0.67
C SER A 52 11.37 -3.88 -2.11
N GLY A 53 11.80 -5.07 -2.49
CA GLY A 53 11.51 -5.61 -3.81
C GLY A 53 10.03 -5.87 -4.06
N ALA A 54 9.26 -6.20 -3.01
CA ALA A 54 7.81 -6.32 -3.09
C ALA A 54 7.15 -4.97 -3.38
N ILE A 55 7.55 -3.90 -2.68
CA ILE A 55 7.07 -2.53 -2.92
C ILE A 55 7.29 -2.12 -4.38
N ASP A 56 8.49 -2.35 -4.92
CA ASP A 56 8.81 -1.98 -6.30
C ASP A 56 7.93 -2.73 -7.30
N CYS A 57 7.77 -4.04 -7.13
CA CYS A 57 6.91 -4.84 -7.99
C CYS A 57 5.44 -4.41 -7.91
N LEU A 58 4.93 -4.14 -6.70
CA LEU A 58 3.54 -3.74 -6.50
C LEU A 58 3.27 -2.34 -7.06
N LYS A 59 4.20 -1.40 -6.92
CA LYS A 59 4.14 -0.09 -7.60
C LYS A 59 4.09 -0.25 -9.11
N GLN A 60 4.92 -1.12 -9.69
CA GLN A 60 4.86 -1.42 -11.13
C GLN A 60 3.51 -2.02 -11.54
N SER A 61 2.95 -2.94 -10.74
CA SER A 61 1.61 -3.45 -10.96
C SER A 61 0.56 -2.34 -11.06
N LEU A 62 0.64 -1.34 -10.15
CA LEU A 62 -0.28 -0.20 -10.11
C LEU A 62 -0.03 0.85 -11.21
N ILE A 63 1.17 0.93 -11.76
CA ILE A 63 1.44 1.74 -12.97
C ILE A 63 0.67 1.17 -14.16
N TYR A 64 0.66 -0.14 -14.33
CA TYR A 64 -0.10 -0.79 -15.40
C TYR A 64 -1.61 -0.74 -15.14
N ASN A 65 -2.07 -1.05 -13.93
CA ASN A 65 -3.49 -1.00 -13.58
C ASN A 65 -3.73 -0.38 -12.20
N LYS A 66 -4.06 0.92 -12.19
CA LYS A 66 -4.37 1.68 -10.96
C LYS A 66 -5.58 1.13 -10.18
N HIS A 67 -6.43 0.33 -10.82
CA HIS A 67 -7.61 -0.29 -10.22
C HIS A 67 -7.36 -1.72 -9.70
N ASN A 68 -6.11 -2.17 -9.68
CA ASN A 68 -5.77 -3.48 -9.13
C ASN A 68 -5.87 -3.44 -7.59
N ILE A 69 -7.06 -3.84 -7.09
CA ILE A 69 -7.40 -3.85 -5.66
C ILE A 69 -6.44 -4.75 -4.86
N GLN A 70 -6.11 -5.92 -5.43
CA GLN A 70 -5.21 -6.87 -4.76
C GLN A 70 -3.81 -6.29 -4.58
N ALA A 71 -3.28 -5.63 -5.61
CA ALA A 71 -1.98 -4.98 -5.54
C ALA A 71 -1.97 -3.83 -4.52
N ARG A 72 -3.04 -3.03 -4.44
CA ARG A 72 -3.16 -1.97 -3.41
C ARG A 72 -3.23 -2.52 -2.01
N ASN A 73 -4.06 -3.56 -1.80
CA ASN A 73 -4.19 -4.17 -0.49
C ASN A 73 -2.88 -4.77 -0.01
N LEU A 74 -2.17 -5.49 -0.89
CA LEU A 74 -0.87 -6.06 -0.57
C LEU A 74 0.20 -4.98 -0.36
N LEU A 75 0.21 -3.93 -1.20
CA LEU A 75 1.15 -2.80 -1.03
C LEU A 75 0.94 -2.12 0.31
N GLY A 76 -0.30 -1.91 0.72
CA GLY A 76 -0.62 -1.39 2.05
C GLY A 76 -0.12 -2.30 3.18
N LEU A 77 -0.26 -3.64 3.05
CA LEU A 77 0.30 -4.58 4.02
C LEU A 77 1.83 -4.49 4.10
N VAL A 78 2.50 -4.44 2.96
CA VAL A 78 3.97 -4.34 2.91
C VAL A 78 4.44 -3.02 3.50
N TYR A 79 3.77 -1.90 3.22
CA TYR A 79 4.05 -0.61 3.87
C TYR A 79 3.84 -0.65 5.38
N PHE A 80 2.79 -1.35 5.83
CA PHE A 80 2.54 -1.52 7.25
C PHE A 80 3.66 -2.31 7.93
N GLU A 81 4.16 -3.39 7.32
CA GLU A 81 5.28 -4.19 7.79
C GLU A 81 6.62 -3.41 7.82
N THR A 82 6.81 -2.45 6.91
CA THR A 82 7.98 -1.57 6.91
C THR A 82 7.86 -0.38 7.88
N GLY A 83 6.71 -0.24 8.56
CA GLY A 83 6.44 0.87 9.48
C GLY A 83 5.90 2.14 8.79
N GLU A 84 5.68 2.11 7.48
CA GLU A 84 5.13 3.23 6.70
C GLU A 84 3.59 3.29 6.81
N VAL A 85 3.08 3.47 8.04
CA VAL A 85 1.65 3.35 8.34
C VAL A 85 0.78 4.33 7.56
N VAL A 86 1.26 5.55 7.33
CA VAL A 86 0.52 6.57 6.56
C VAL A 86 0.38 6.14 5.10
N ALA A 87 1.44 5.60 4.50
CA ALA A 87 1.41 5.06 3.15
C ALA A 87 0.47 3.85 3.06
N ALA A 88 0.52 2.94 4.05
CA ALA A 88 -0.38 1.79 4.14
C ALA A 88 -1.85 2.22 4.18
N LEU A 89 -2.20 3.16 5.07
CA LEU A 89 -3.56 3.70 5.18
C LEU A 89 -4.02 4.36 3.87
N SER A 90 -3.14 5.10 3.20
CA SER A 90 -3.45 5.75 1.92
C SER A 90 -3.85 4.72 0.86
N GLU A 91 -3.08 3.63 0.72
CA GLU A 91 -3.38 2.57 -0.25
C GLU A 91 -4.69 1.85 0.09
N TRP A 92 -4.95 1.54 1.37
CA TRP A 92 -6.20 0.89 1.79
C TRP A 92 -7.43 1.80 1.63
N VAL A 93 -7.32 3.10 1.89
CA VAL A 93 -8.42 4.07 1.66
C VAL A 93 -8.73 4.16 0.16
N ILE A 94 -7.71 4.26 -0.70
CA ILE A 94 -7.91 4.25 -2.14
C ILE A 94 -8.56 2.94 -2.59
N SER A 95 -8.07 1.79 -2.09
CA SER A 95 -8.64 0.47 -2.38
C SER A 95 -10.12 0.38 -1.99
N LYS A 96 -10.47 0.84 -0.78
CA LYS A 96 -11.85 0.88 -0.28
C LYS A 96 -12.75 1.76 -1.15
N ASN A 97 -12.25 2.91 -1.60
CA ASN A 97 -13.01 3.81 -2.47
C ASN A 97 -13.25 3.21 -3.86
N LEU A 98 -12.28 2.45 -4.38
CA LEU A 98 -12.42 1.75 -5.66
C LEU A 98 -13.37 0.57 -5.59
N GLN A 99 -13.39 -0.16 -4.47
CA GLN A 99 -14.25 -1.30 -4.22
C GLN A 99 -14.78 -1.25 -2.77
N PRO A 100 -15.95 -0.63 -2.53
CA PRO A 100 -16.50 -0.47 -1.17
C PRO A 100 -16.94 -1.77 -0.51
N SER A 101 -17.35 -2.77 -1.29
CA SER A 101 -17.88 -4.05 -0.82
C SER A 101 -16.90 -5.21 -1.07
N ARG A 102 -16.87 -6.18 -0.14
CA ARG A 102 -16.01 -7.39 -0.24
C ARG A 102 -14.53 -7.04 -0.45
N ASN A 103 -14.03 -6.08 0.32
CA ASN A 103 -12.66 -5.60 0.23
C ASN A 103 -11.95 -5.71 1.57
N LEU A 104 -10.85 -6.44 1.61
CA LEU A 104 -10.02 -6.66 2.80
C LEU A 104 -9.44 -5.35 3.38
N ALA A 105 -9.29 -4.30 2.57
CA ALA A 105 -8.83 -3.00 3.04
C ALA A 105 -9.69 -2.46 4.19
N SER A 106 -11.01 -2.71 4.17
CA SER A 106 -11.91 -2.29 5.26
C SER A 106 -11.58 -2.99 6.58
N GLU A 107 -11.21 -4.27 6.52
CA GLU A 107 -10.81 -5.03 7.71
C GLU A 107 -9.48 -4.53 8.27
N TYR A 108 -8.51 -4.23 7.40
CA TYR A 108 -7.21 -3.70 7.80
C TYR A 108 -7.34 -2.32 8.47
N ILE A 109 -8.14 -1.43 7.88
CA ILE A 109 -8.43 -0.11 8.46
C ILE A 109 -9.11 -0.26 9.82
N ASN A 110 -10.13 -1.13 9.94
CA ASN A 110 -10.85 -1.36 11.20
C ASN A 110 -9.93 -1.95 12.28
N LYS A 111 -9.05 -2.89 11.94
CA LYS A 111 -8.07 -3.46 12.87
C LYS A 111 -7.09 -2.40 13.38
N LEU A 112 -6.66 -1.48 12.52
CA LEU A 112 -5.83 -0.34 12.91
C LEU A 112 -6.58 0.59 13.87
N GLN A 113 -7.83 0.92 13.57
CA GLN A 113 -8.66 1.79 14.42
C GLN A 113 -8.97 1.16 15.78
N ALA A 114 -9.19 -0.14 15.83
CA ALA A 114 -9.41 -0.86 17.08
C ALA A 114 -8.18 -0.88 18.01
N ASN A 115 -6.98 -0.72 17.45
CA ASN A 115 -5.73 -0.56 18.21
C ASN A 115 -5.41 0.93 18.45
N SER A 116 -6.34 1.67 19.06
CA SER A 116 -6.21 3.13 19.27
C SER A 116 -4.92 3.54 19.99
N ASN A 117 -4.45 2.73 20.96
CA ASN A 117 -3.19 2.97 21.66
C ASN A 117 -1.97 2.92 20.74
N LYS A 118 -1.99 2.07 19.71
CA LYS A 118 -0.93 2.02 18.69
C LYS A 118 -1.00 3.22 17.76
N LEU A 119 -2.20 3.62 17.37
CA LEU A 119 -2.41 4.80 16.53
C LEU A 119 -1.96 6.08 17.24
N GLU A 120 -2.22 6.17 18.53
CA GLU A 120 -1.80 7.30 19.36
C GLU A 120 -0.27 7.36 19.51
N ALA A 121 0.39 6.23 19.74
CA ALA A 121 1.85 6.11 19.75
C ALA A 121 2.48 6.48 18.40
N ILE A 122 1.86 6.07 17.29
CA ILE A 122 2.29 6.41 15.92
C ILE A 122 2.13 7.93 15.69
N ASN A 123 0.99 8.50 16.04
CA ASN A 123 0.74 9.93 15.90
C ASN A 123 1.72 10.74 16.73
N GLU A 124 2.04 10.31 17.94
CA GLU A 124 3.06 10.94 18.78
C GLU A 124 4.45 10.86 18.14
N THR A 125 4.78 9.73 17.55
CA THR A 125 6.04 9.54 16.83
C THR A 125 6.14 10.47 15.62
N ILE A 126 5.06 10.61 14.83
CA ILE A 126 4.98 11.54 13.69
C ILE A 126 5.17 12.99 14.16
N ARG A 127 4.53 13.39 15.26
CA ARG A 127 4.71 14.73 15.84
C ARG A 127 6.18 14.97 16.22
N LYS A 128 6.78 14.05 16.96
CA LYS A 128 8.21 14.15 17.35
C LYS A 128 9.13 14.23 16.13
N TYR A 129 8.83 13.49 15.07
CA TYR A 129 9.57 13.54 13.81
C TYR A 129 9.46 14.90 13.13
N ASN A 130 8.24 15.44 13.02
CA ASN A 130 8.01 16.77 12.45
C ASN A 130 8.70 17.87 13.27
N ASP A 131 8.68 17.77 14.61
CA ASP A 131 9.40 18.69 15.47
C ASP A 131 10.91 18.63 15.26
N ALA A 132 11.47 17.42 15.03
CA ALA A 132 12.89 17.28 14.71
C ALA A 132 13.24 17.88 13.32
N LEU A 133 12.35 17.73 12.33
CA LEU A 133 12.52 18.37 11.02
C LEU A 133 12.49 19.90 11.13
N ASN A 134 11.63 20.46 11.96
CA ASN A 134 11.57 21.89 12.18
C ASN A 134 12.87 22.42 12.81
N LEU A 135 13.45 21.69 13.79
CA LEU A 135 14.75 22.03 14.36
C LEU A 135 15.87 22.03 13.29
N CYS A 136 15.85 21.08 12.34
CA CYS A 136 16.79 21.10 11.21
C CYS A 136 16.63 22.38 10.37
N ARG A 137 15.38 22.79 10.10
CA ARG A 137 15.11 24.01 9.33
C ARG A 137 15.54 25.29 10.05
N GLU A 138 15.50 25.27 11.39
CA GLU A 138 15.94 26.38 12.24
C GLU A 138 17.47 26.40 12.48
N GLY A 139 18.21 25.45 11.91
CA GLY A 139 19.67 25.37 12.04
C GLY A 139 20.15 24.66 13.32
N HIS A 140 19.26 24.01 14.06
CA HIS A 140 19.58 23.26 15.29
C HIS A 140 19.80 21.77 15.00
N GLU A 141 20.76 21.45 14.12
CA GLU A 141 20.99 20.11 13.59
C GLU A 141 21.36 19.08 14.69
N ASP A 142 22.16 19.48 15.68
CA ASP A 142 22.57 18.59 16.78
C ASP A 142 21.36 18.16 17.63
N MET A 143 20.47 19.08 17.93
CA MET A 143 19.24 18.80 18.67
C MET A 143 18.26 17.92 17.87
N ALA A 144 18.17 18.18 16.57
CA ALA A 144 17.38 17.36 15.65
C ALA A 144 17.91 15.93 15.59
N ALA A 145 19.23 15.75 15.44
CA ALA A 145 19.88 14.44 15.41
C ALA A 145 19.62 13.63 16.70
N ILE A 146 19.68 14.27 17.87
CA ILE A 146 19.37 13.63 19.15
C ILE A 146 17.91 13.16 19.20
N ARG A 147 16.96 14.02 18.74
CA ARG A 147 15.53 13.66 18.72
C ARG A 147 15.24 12.54 17.74
N LEU A 148 15.80 12.57 16.53
CA LEU A 148 15.65 11.52 15.54
C LEU A 148 16.21 10.18 16.05
N LYS A 149 17.34 10.20 16.74
CA LYS A 149 17.94 9.00 17.35
C LYS A 149 17.04 8.38 18.41
N LYS A 150 16.38 9.20 19.26
CA LYS A 150 15.39 8.74 20.24
C LYS A 150 14.16 8.10 19.56
N ILE A 151 13.69 8.68 18.48
CA ILE A 151 12.57 8.14 17.69
C ILE A 151 12.93 6.75 17.12
N LEU A 152 14.12 6.61 16.53
CA LEU A 152 14.60 5.32 16.01
C LEU A 152 14.67 4.23 17.08
N ILE A 153 15.14 4.57 18.29
CA ILE A 153 15.18 3.64 19.42
C ILE A 153 13.75 3.25 19.84
N GLN A 154 12.82 4.19 19.92
CA GLN A 154 11.42 3.90 20.25
C GLN A 154 10.76 2.99 19.20
N LEU A 155 10.97 3.26 17.93
CA LEU A 155 10.46 2.43 16.83
C LEU A 155 11.04 1.02 16.86
N SER A 156 12.34 0.85 17.12
CA SER A 156 12.97 -0.46 17.22
C SER A 156 12.41 -1.29 18.39
N LEU A 157 12.12 -0.66 19.54
CA LEU A 157 11.50 -1.33 20.69
C LEU A 157 10.05 -1.76 20.41
N ILE A 158 9.28 -0.97 19.66
CA ILE A 158 7.92 -1.34 19.23
C ILE A 158 7.97 -2.54 18.28
N HIS A 159 8.94 -2.63 17.38
CA HIS A 159 9.11 -3.76 16.47
C HIS A 159 9.61 -5.04 17.17
N ILE A 160 10.42 -4.92 18.22
CA ILE A 160 10.95 -6.09 18.97
C ILE A 160 9.88 -6.69 19.87
N SER A 161 8.97 -5.89 20.42
CA SER A 161 7.92 -6.35 21.34
C SER A 161 6.74 -7.06 20.66
N GLU A 162 6.62 -6.99 19.34
CA GLU A 162 5.61 -7.72 18.57
C GLU A 162 6.28 -8.47 17.41
N PRO A 163 6.45 -9.82 17.51
CA PRO A 163 6.70 -10.60 16.32
C PRO A 163 5.43 -10.52 15.46
N THR A 164 5.38 -9.55 14.56
CA THR A 164 4.33 -9.45 13.56
C THR A 164 4.47 -10.63 12.63
N ARG A 165 3.82 -11.74 12.99
CA ARG A 165 3.65 -12.87 12.09
C ARG A 165 2.78 -12.35 10.94
N LEU A 166 3.27 -12.51 9.72
CA LEU A 166 2.53 -12.47 8.46
C LEU A 166 1.37 -13.52 8.45
N GLN A 167 0.58 -13.60 9.52
CA GLN A 167 -0.60 -14.47 9.62
C GLN A 167 -1.78 -13.95 8.77
N LEU A 168 -1.59 -12.82 8.07
CA LEU A 168 -2.60 -12.25 7.17
C LEU A 168 -2.43 -12.69 5.71
N ILE A 169 -1.40 -13.50 5.39
CA ILE A 169 -1.10 -13.95 4.01
C ILE A 169 -1.33 -15.47 3.84
N SER A 170 -1.70 -16.20 4.89
CA SER A 170 -2.09 -17.62 4.81
C SER A 170 -3.59 -17.82 4.66
#